data_0d508da471a28f4a2b8a73094cff1b09
#
_entry.id   0d508da471a28f4a2b8a73094cff1b09
#
_cell.length_a   1.000
_cell.length_b   1.000
_cell.length_c   1.000
_cell.angle_alpha   90.00
_cell.angle_beta   90.00
_cell.angle_gamma   90.00
#
_symmetry.space_group_name_H-M   'P 1'
#
loop_
_entity.id
_entity.type
_entity.pdbx_description
1 polymer ?
#
loop_
_entity_poly.entity_id
_entity_poly.type
_entity_poly.pdbx_seq_one_letter_code
_entity_poly.pdbx_strand_id
1 'polypeptide(L)'
;MTDIAIFWDASQLWGLLVWRAAEAFGLPYRLVKAKEIAQGALSDKTSLLLVPGGTARHKSAALGEKGREAVRAWVRGGGRYVGFCGGAGLGLSDAADPVRTAEIGKGLCLCPWHRAEIGERVQHFVSGHVRVRFQGGHPLVPEFFSEPVAPGSEPAIPIWWPGRFAASSGEVGRPSGLRKTMRH
;
A
#
# COMPACT_ATOMS: atom_id res chain seq x y z
N MET A 1 12.84 -21.93 -7.08
CA MET A 1 12.67 -20.96 -6.00
C MET A 1 11.86 -19.81 -6.52
N THR A 2 10.83 -19.43 -5.81
CA THR A 2 10.00 -18.25 -6.12
C THR A 2 10.67 -17.02 -5.51
N ASP A 3 10.77 -15.92 -6.26
CA ASP A 3 11.45 -14.70 -5.84
C ASP A 3 10.46 -13.58 -5.51
N ILE A 4 10.93 -12.63 -4.72
CA ILE A 4 10.23 -11.38 -4.42
C ILE A 4 10.67 -10.36 -5.46
N ALA A 5 9.72 -9.81 -6.22
CA ALA A 5 9.98 -8.66 -7.09
C ALA A 5 9.79 -7.36 -6.30
N ILE A 6 10.82 -6.55 -6.16
CA ILE A 6 10.76 -5.22 -5.52
C ILE A 6 10.66 -4.16 -6.62
N PHE A 7 9.54 -3.43 -6.65
CA PHE A 7 9.33 -2.36 -7.62
C PHE A 7 10.25 -1.17 -7.34
N TRP A 8 11.10 -0.86 -8.32
CA TRP A 8 12.19 0.10 -8.11
C TRP A 8 11.85 1.54 -8.54
N ASP A 9 11.13 1.72 -9.65
CA ASP A 9 10.86 3.05 -10.18
C ASP A 9 9.99 3.89 -9.24
N ALA A 10 10.32 5.18 -9.15
CA ALA A 10 9.65 6.15 -8.30
C ALA A 10 9.58 5.73 -6.81
N SER A 11 10.47 4.86 -6.35
CA SER A 11 10.54 4.37 -4.98
C SER A 11 11.50 5.14 -4.09
N GLN A 12 12.46 5.87 -4.68
CA GLN A 12 13.41 6.74 -3.98
C GLN A 12 14.04 6.07 -2.73
N LEU A 13 14.13 6.81 -1.63
CA LEU A 13 14.64 6.32 -0.35
C LEU A 13 13.89 5.07 0.15
N TRP A 14 12.58 5.01 -0.05
CA TRP A 14 11.77 3.88 0.41
C TRP A 14 12.10 2.56 -0.29
N GLY A 15 12.46 2.63 -1.56
CA GLY A 15 12.98 1.48 -2.30
C GLY A 15 14.29 0.96 -1.71
N LEU A 16 15.18 1.87 -1.36
CA LEU A 16 16.45 1.53 -0.73
C LEU A 16 16.26 0.85 0.64
N LEU A 17 15.33 1.36 1.46
CA LEU A 17 15.02 0.75 2.76
C LEU A 17 14.47 -0.67 2.61
N VAL A 18 13.55 -0.88 1.68
CA VAL A 18 12.98 -2.22 1.43
C VAL A 18 14.04 -3.18 0.89
N TRP A 19 14.87 -2.71 -0.03
CA TRP A 19 15.99 -3.49 -0.54
C TRP A 19 16.94 -3.92 0.58
N ARG A 20 17.39 -2.98 1.42
CA ARG A 20 18.26 -3.28 2.56
C ARG A 20 17.62 -4.24 3.56
N ALA A 21 16.32 -4.12 3.81
CA ALA A 21 15.61 -5.06 4.65
C ALA A 21 15.59 -6.47 4.03
N ALA A 22 15.31 -6.58 2.73
CA ALA A 22 15.34 -7.88 2.05
C ALA A 22 16.72 -8.54 2.14
N GLU A 23 17.81 -7.78 1.98
CA GLU A 23 19.17 -8.29 2.18
C GLU A 23 19.42 -8.73 3.62
N ALA A 24 19.06 -7.90 4.59
CA ALA A 24 19.27 -8.18 6.01
C ALA A 24 18.53 -9.46 6.47
N PHE A 25 17.36 -9.74 5.90
CA PHE A 25 16.60 -10.95 6.20
C PHE A 25 16.92 -12.13 5.28
N GLY A 26 17.91 -12.01 4.39
CA GLY A 26 18.29 -13.08 3.47
C GLY A 26 17.18 -13.53 2.52
N LEU A 27 16.25 -12.64 2.19
CA LEU A 27 15.13 -12.97 1.33
C LEU A 27 15.58 -13.04 -0.14
N PRO A 28 15.14 -14.02 -0.93
CA PRO A 28 15.40 -14.06 -2.35
C PRO A 28 14.61 -12.96 -3.06
N TYR A 29 15.28 -11.97 -3.62
CA TYR A 29 14.63 -10.85 -4.30
C TYR A 29 15.30 -10.49 -5.61
N ARG A 30 14.57 -9.74 -6.43
CA ARG A 30 15.09 -9.00 -7.56
C ARG A 30 14.46 -7.62 -7.62
N LEU A 31 15.21 -6.64 -8.12
CA LEU A 31 14.66 -5.32 -8.43
C LEU A 31 13.99 -5.38 -9.78
N VAL A 32 12.82 -4.79 -9.91
CA VAL A 32 12.05 -4.77 -11.15
C VAL A 32 11.59 -3.34 -11.47
N LYS A 33 11.79 -2.95 -12.73
CA LYS A 33 11.36 -1.65 -13.25
C LYS A 33 10.01 -1.74 -13.96
N ALA A 34 9.35 -0.62 -14.09
CA ALA A 34 8.06 -0.51 -14.77
C ALA A 34 8.08 -1.07 -16.20
N LYS A 35 9.15 -0.78 -16.94
CA LYS A 35 9.34 -1.30 -18.30
C LYS A 35 9.39 -2.82 -18.33
N GLU A 36 10.07 -3.42 -17.39
CA GLU A 36 10.21 -4.88 -17.30
C GLU A 36 8.86 -5.52 -16.92
N ILE A 37 8.11 -4.90 -16.00
CA ILE A 37 6.75 -5.33 -15.66
C ILE A 37 5.84 -5.31 -16.90
N ALA A 38 5.88 -4.22 -17.67
CA ALA A 38 5.10 -4.11 -18.91
C ALA A 38 5.52 -5.12 -20.00
N GLN A 39 6.70 -5.73 -19.86
CA GLN A 39 7.24 -6.77 -20.74
C GLN A 39 7.07 -8.18 -20.17
N GLY A 40 6.30 -8.36 -19.10
CA GLY A 40 5.99 -9.67 -18.54
C GLY A 40 6.98 -10.17 -17.48
N ALA A 41 7.72 -9.28 -16.83
CA ALA A 41 8.65 -9.69 -15.77
C ALA A 41 7.98 -10.34 -14.57
N LEU A 42 6.67 -10.10 -14.33
CA LEU A 42 5.91 -10.80 -13.31
C LEU A 42 5.40 -12.13 -13.89
N SER A 43 5.93 -13.23 -13.42
CA SER A 43 5.60 -14.57 -13.88
C SER A 43 5.17 -15.47 -12.70
N ASP A 44 4.86 -16.72 -12.99
CA ASP A 44 4.60 -17.78 -12.00
C ASP A 44 5.77 -18.08 -11.06
N LYS A 45 6.99 -17.68 -11.43
CA LYS A 45 8.17 -17.73 -10.56
C LYS A 45 8.22 -16.58 -9.55
N THR A 46 7.43 -15.53 -9.73
CA THR A 46 7.35 -14.40 -8.80
C THR A 46 6.31 -14.69 -7.73
N SER A 47 6.75 -14.82 -6.49
CA SER A 47 5.85 -15.10 -5.36
C SER A 47 5.15 -13.86 -4.81
N LEU A 48 5.82 -12.72 -4.91
CA LEU A 48 5.37 -11.46 -4.31
C LEU A 48 5.86 -10.28 -5.13
N LEU A 49 4.98 -9.33 -5.42
CA LEU A 49 5.35 -7.98 -5.84
C LEU A 49 5.28 -7.06 -4.62
N LEU A 50 6.44 -6.57 -4.21
CA LEU A 50 6.58 -5.66 -3.10
C LEU A 50 6.79 -4.24 -3.66
N VAL A 51 5.87 -3.34 -3.32
CA VAL A 51 5.88 -1.95 -3.82
C VAL A 51 6.19 -0.99 -2.67
N PRO A 52 7.39 -0.40 -2.66
CA PRO A 52 7.82 0.49 -1.60
C PRO A 52 7.01 1.78 -1.51
N GLY A 53 7.27 2.55 -0.46
CA GLY A 53 6.73 3.90 -0.28
C GLY A 53 7.12 4.88 -1.38
N GLY A 54 6.78 6.13 -1.18
CA GLY A 54 6.91 7.21 -2.15
C GLY A 54 5.55 7.66 -2.70
N THR A 55 5.53 8.33 -3.83
CA THR A 55 4.30 8.89 -4.39
C THR A 55 3.58 7.91 -5.32
N ALA A 56 2.36 7.50 -4.95
CA ALA A 56 1.54 6.58 -5.76
C ALA A 56 1.35 7.07 -7.20
N ARG A 57 1.09 8.38 -7.39
CA ARG A 57 0.93 8.99 -8.72
C ARG A 57 2.17 8.77 -9.61
N HIS A 58 3.36 8.98 -9.06
CA HIS A 58 4.60 8.79 -9.84
C HIS A 58 4.82 7.32 -10.20
N LYS A 59 4.51 6.39 -9.29
CA LYS A 59 4.57 4.95 -9.57
C LYS A 59 3.59 4.54 -10.65
N SER A 60 2.35 5.05 -10.56
CA SER A 60 1.31 4.82 -11.57
C SER A 60 1.73 5.35 -12.95
N ALA A 61 2.29 6.56 -12.99
CA ALA A 61 2.81 7.17 -14.22
C ALA A 61 3.96 6.36 -14.82
N ALA A 62 4.90 5.91 -13.98
CA ALA A 62 6.03 5.08 -14.43
C ALA A 62 5.57 3.74 -15.03
N LEU A 63 4.58 3.09 -14.41
CA LEU A 63 4.00 1.84 -14.92
C LEU A 63 3.29 2.03 -16.28
N GLY A 64 2.71 3.20 -16.51
CA GLY A 64 1.82 3.40 -17.65
C GLY A 64 0.63 2.44 -17.65
N GLU A 65 -0.18 2.44 -18.70
CA GLU A 65 -1.35 1.54 -18.77
C GLU A 65 -0.93 0.07 -18.87
N LYS A 66 0.05 -0.23 -19.72
CA LYS A 66 0.54 -1.60 -19.91
C LYS A 66 1.08 -2.21 -18.61
N GLY A 67 1.88 -1.46 -17.87
CA GLY A 67 2.44 -1.94 -16.60
C GLY A 67 1.36 -2.14 -15.54
N ARG A 68 0.38 -1.22 -15.44
CA ARG A 68 -0.75 -1.39 -14.53
C ARG A 68 -1.60 -2.62 -14.87
N GLU A 69 -1.89 -2.83 -16.16
CA GLU A 69 -2.65 -4.01 -16.59
C GLU A 69 -1.86 -5.31 -16.34
N ALA A 70 -0.55 -5.31 -16.60
CA ALA A 70 0.30 -6.46 -16.30
C ALA A 70 0.26 -6.83 -14.80
N VAL A 71 0.32 -5.84 -13.90
CA VAL A 71 0.18 -6.09 -12.46
C VAL A 71 -1.21 -6.63 -12.12
N ARG A 72 -2.28 -6.00 -12.66
CA ARG A 72 -3.66 -6.47 -12.44
C ARG A 72 -3.87 -7.91 -12.91
N ALA A 73 -3.40 -8.22 -14.11
CA ALA A 73 -3.51 -9.56 -14.68
C ALA A 73 -2.76 -10.59 -13.84
N TRP A 74 -1.56 -10.26 -13.42
CA TRP A 74 -0.74 -11.13 -12.58
C TRP A 74 -1.38 -11.39 -11.20
N VAL A 75 -1.93 -10.34 -10.54
CA VAL A 75 -2.64 -10.51 -9.27
C VAL A 75 -3.92 -11.34 -9.44
N ARG A 76 -4.70 -11.12 -10.51
CA ARG A 76 -5.87 -11.97 -10.85
C ARG A 76 -5.48 -13.43 -11.06
N GLY A 77 -4.29 -13.69 -11.57
CA GLY A 77 -3.70 -15.01 -11.71
C GLY A 77 -3.16 -15.63 -10.42
N GLY A 78 -3.37 -14.99 -9.25
CA GLY A 78 -2.94 -15.49 -7.94
C GLY A 78 -1.64 -14.88 -7.42
N GLY A 79 -1.07 -13.92 -8.12
CA GLY A 79 0.09 -13.15 -7.65
C GLY A 79 -0.23 -12.34 -6.40
N ARG A 80 0.73 -12.20 -5.52
CA ARG A 80 0.58 -11.49 -4.23
C ARG A 80 1.18 -10.10 -4.31
N TYR A 81 0.42 -9.10 -3.87
CA TYR A 81 0.83 -7.70 -3.83
C TYR A 81 0.94 -7.20 -2.40
N VAL A 82 2.07 -6.61 -2.04
CA VAL A 82 2.25 -5.88 -0.78
C VAL A 82 2.74 -4.48 -1.10
N GLY A 83 1.98 -3.48 -0.67
CA GLY A 83 2.32 -2.08 -0.85
C GLY A 83 2.52 -1.38 0.49
N PHE A 84 3.58 -0.58 0.60
CA PHE A 84 3.83 0.29 1.74
C PHE A 84 3.58 1.75 1.35
N CYS A 85 2.91 2.54 2.20
CA CYS A 85 2.69 3.97 1.99
C CYS A 85 2.13 4.27 0.58
N GLY A 86 2.91 4.93 -0.30
CA GLY A 86 2.52 5.17 -1.68
C GLY A 86 2.34 3.89 -2.51
N GLY A 87 3.02 2.81 -2.16
CA GLY A 87 2.75 1.49 -2.74
C GLY A 87 1.38 0.96 -2.35
N ALA A 88 0.95 1.13 -1.11
CA ALA A 88 -0.42 0.80 -0.70
C ALA A 88 -1.43 1.69 -1.45
N GLY A 89 -1.16 2.99 -1.54
CA GLY A 89 -2.00 3.92 -2.30
C GLY A 89 -2.14 3.56 -3.79
N LEU A 90 -1.11 2.99 -4.39
CA LEU A 90 -1.16 2.51 -5.78
C LEU A 90 -2.10 1.31 -5.95
N GLY A 91 -2.22 0.45 -4.94
CA GLY A 91 -3.10 -0.74 -4.98
C GLY A 91 -4.59 -0.42 -4.94
N LEU A 92 -4.96 0.79 -4.56
CA LEU A 92 -6.36 1.21 -4.39
C LEU A 92 -7.09 1.36 -5.73
N SER A 93 -8.42 1.42 -5.63
CA SER A 93 -9.29 1.81 -6.73
C SER A 93 -9.16 3.31 -7.05
N ASP A 94 -9.50 3.67 -8.28
CA ASP A 94 -9.59 5.07 -8.71
C ASP A 94 -10.63 5.81 -7.85
N ALA A 95 -10.44 7.10 -7.68
CA ALA A 95 -11.45 7.94 -7.06
C ALA A 95 -12.72 7.97 -7.94
N ALA A 96 -13.88 8.11 -7.30
CA ALA A 96 -15.15 8.24 -8.02
C ALA A 96 -15.17 9.50 -8.89
N ASP A 97 -14.46 10.55 -8.48
CA ASP A 97 -14.30 11.80 -9.23
C ASP A 97 -13.12 11.69 -10.22
N PRO A 98 -13.35 11.85 -11.55
CA PRO A 98 -12.30 11.84 -12.55
C PRO A 98 -11.23 12.94 -12.35
N VAL A 99 -11.61 14.12 -11.87
CA VAL A 99 -10.68 15.21 -11.58
C VAL A 99 -9.72 14.78 -10.48
N ARG A 100 -10.26 14.18 -9.43
CA ARG A 100 -9.45 13.65 -8.32
C ARG A 100 -8.54 12.53 -8.78
N THR A 101 -9.03 11.63 -9.63
CA THR A 101 -8.19 10.56 -10.22
C THR A 101 -7.03 11.15 -11.03
N ALA A 102 -7.24 12.22 -11.77
CA ALA A 102 -6.16 12.90 -12.50
C ALA A 102 -5.10 13.50 -11.56
N GLU A 103 -5.53 14.05 -10.43
CA GLU A 103 -4.62 14.62 -9.43
C GLU A 103 -3.77 13.57 -8.71
N ILE A 104 -4.38 12.50 -8.23
CA ILE A 104 -3.73 11.47 -7.40
C ILE A 104 -3.13 10.32 -8.20
N GLY A 105 -3.44 10.23 -9.49
CA GLY A 105 -3.03 9.17 -10.42
C GLY A 105 -3.95 7.95 -10.35
N LYS A 106 -4.02 7.21 -11.45
CA LYS A 106 -4.79 5.97 -11.55
C LYS A 106 -4.21 4.89 -10.64
N GLY A 107 -5.08 4.18 -9.94
CA GLY A 107 -4.73 3.03 -9.13
C GLY A 107 -4.59 1.73 -9.93
N LEU A 108 -4.21 0.68 -9.22
CA LEU A 108 -4.23 -0.69 -9.75
C LEU A 108 -5.58 -1.38 -9.58
N CYS A 109 -6.49 -0.80 -8.83
CA CYS A 109 -7.82 -1.36 -8.55
C CYS A 109 -7.76 -2.81 -8.03
N LEU A 110 -6.82 -3.10 -7.12
CA LEU A 110 -6.64 -4.43 -6.54
C LEU A 110 -7.61 -4.71 -5.39
N CYS A 111 -8.25 -3.69 -4.88
CA CYS A 111 -9.22 -3.77 -3.79
C CYS A 111 -10.32 -2.71 -3.98
N PRO A 112 -11.49 -2.87 -3.34
CA PRO A 112 -12.62 -1.93 -3.48
C PRO A 112 -12.47 -0.66 -2.63
N TRP A 113 -11.27 -0.36 -2.15
CA TRP A 113 -10.99 0.81 -1.35
C TRP A 113 -10.40 1.91 -2.22
N HIS A 114 -10.79 3.14 -1.97
CA HIS A 114 -10.20 4.31 -2.61
C HIS A 114 -9.61 5.27 -1.57
N ARG A 115 -8.76 6.15 -1.99
CA ARG A 115 -8.18 7.19 -1.15
C ARG A 115 -9.24 8.25 -0.85
N ALA A 116 -9.60 8.42 0.42
CA ALA A 116 -10.49 9.45 0.89
C ALA A 116 -9.71 10.66 1.42
N GLU A 117 -10.36 11.82 1.39
CA GLU A 117 -9.84 13.02 2.07
C GLU A 117 -9.94 12.88 3.58
N ILE A 118 -8.97 13.42 4.30
CA ILE A 118 -8.96 13.41 5.77
C ILE A 118 -9.78 14.57 6.34
N GLY A 119 -10.53 15.27 5.50
CA GLY A 119 -11.32 16.44 5.81
C GLY A 119 -10.61 17.76 5.41
N GLU A 120 -11.36 18.83 5.39
CA GLU A 120 -10.92 20.15 4.87
C GLU A 120 -9.74 20.79 5.65
N ARG A 121 -9.43 20.29 6.84
CA ARG A 121 -8.44 20.90 7.74
C ARG A 121 -7.12 20.12 7.87
N VAL A 122 -6.99 18.97 7.25
CA VAL A 122 -5.76 18.18 7.37
C VAL A 122 -4.93 18.37 6.11
N GLN A 123 -3.91 19.20 6.22
CA GLN A 123 -2.93 19.37 5.15
C GLN A 123 -2.06 18.13 5.02
N HIS A 124 -1.55 17.88 3.81
CA HIS A 124 -0.72 16.72 3.46
C HIS A 124 0.57 16.56 4.27
N PHE A 125 0.93 17.54 5.06
CA PHE A 125 2.19 17.56 5.84
C PHE A 125 2.00 17.29 7.32
N VAL A 126 0.83 16.80 7.72
CA VAL A 126 0.61 16.48 9.13
C VAL A 126 1.38 15.21 9.50
N SER A 127 2.26 15.35 10.43
CA SER A 127 2.88 14.24 11.15
C SER A 127 2.46 14.30 12.62
N GLY A 128 2.35 13.17 13.26
CA GLY A 128 1.93 13.11 14.65
C GLY A 128 1.77 11.67 15.10
N HIS A 129 1.01 11.48 16.18
CA HIS A 129 0.69 10.17 16.70
C HIS A 129 -0.80 9.89 16.57
N VAL A 130 -1.14 8.70 16.12
CA VAL A 130 -2.52 8.20 16.11
C VAL A 130 -2.65 7.02 17.04
N ARG A 131 -3.76 6.95 17.76
CA ARG A 131 -4.12 5.73 18.48
C ARG A 131 -4.67 4.72 17.49
N VAL A 132 -4.11 3.53 17.48
CA VAL A 132 -4.58 2.42 16.65
C VAL A 132 -5.12 1.32 17.53
N ARG A 133 -6.25 0.75 17.10
CA ARG A 133 -6.81 -0.43 17.73
C ARG A 133 -6.51 -1.64 16.88
N PHE A 134 -5.81 -2.61 17.43
CA PHE A 134 -5.60 -3.88 16.77
C PHE A 134 -6.84 -4.75 16.92
N GLN A 135 -7.36 -5.23 15.80
CA GLN A 135 -8.38 -6.26 15.81
C GLN A 135 -7.68 -7.60 16.07
N GLY A 136 -8.05 -8.27 17.14
CA GLY A 136 -7.54 -9.59 17.47
C GLY A 136 -7.80 -10.60 16.35
N GLY A 137 -6.89 -11.58 16.21
CA GLY A 137 -7.05 -12.68 15.27
C GLY A 137 -6.55 -12.43 13.84
N HIS A 138 -5.96 -11.27 13.54
CA HIS A 138 -5.32 -11.06 12.24
C HIS A 138 -3.94 -11.71 12.20
N PRO A 139 -3.64 -12.60 11.23
CA PRO A 139 -2.41 -13.38 11.20
C PRO A 139 -1.13 -12.55 11.09
N LEU A 140 -1.23 -11.28 10.68
CA LEU A 140 -0.07 -10.38 10.57
C LEU A 140 0.19 -9.55 11.84
N VAL A 141 -0.70 -9.61 12.84
CA VAL A 141 -0.60 -8.74 14.04
C VAL A 141 0.21 -9.37 15.18
N PRO A 142 0.16 -10.69 15.45
CA PRO A 142 0.76 -11.24 16.67
C PRO A 142 2.27 -11.30 16.67
N GLU A 143 2.91 -11.42 15.50
CA GLU A 143 4.33 -11.76 15.39
C GLU A 143 5.26 -10.54 15.24
N PHE A 144 4.70 -9.36 14.94
CA PHE A 144 5.49 -8.16 14.68
C PHE A 144 5.81 -7.33 15.93
N PHE A 145 5.17 -7.59 17.03
CA PHE A 145 5.43 -6.88 18.27
C PHE A 145 6.15 -7.80 19.24
N SER A 146 7.33 -7.39 19.67
CA SER A 146 8.14 -8.09 20.67
C SER A 146 7.44 -8.22 22.03
N GLU A 147 6.35 -7.49 22.23
CA GLU A 147 5.42 -7.67 23.34
C GLU A 147 3.99 -7.84 22.81
N PRO A 148 3.20 -8.75 23.41
CA PRO A 148 1.82 -8.93 23.03
C PRO A 148 1.06 -7.61 23.21
N VAL A 149 0.56 -7.05 22.12
CA VAL A 149 -0.37 -5.93 22.20
C VAL A 149 -1.65 -6.46 22.85
N ALA A 150 -1.91 -6.07 24.09
CA ALA A 150 -3.07 -6.55 24.83
C ALA A 150 -4.35 -6.27 24.02
N PRO A 151 -5.28 -7.24 23.92
CA PRO A 151 -6.56 -7.02 23.26
C PRO A 151 -7.25 -5.76 23.80
N GLY A 152 -7.63 -4.85 22.94
CA GLY A 152 -8.25 -3.59 23.29
C GLY A 152 -7.30 -2.44 23.66
N SER A 153 -5.98 -2.68 23.69
CA SER A 153 -5.02 -1.58 23.82
C SER A 153 -5.05 -0.68 22.59
N GLU A 154 -4.82 0.61 22.79
CA GLU A 154 -4.74 1.60 21.72
C GLU A 154 -3.35 2.29 21.75
N PRO A 155 -2.29 1.60 21.32
CA PRO A 155 -0.97 2.20 21.29
C PRO A 155 -0.95 3.42 20.35
N ALA A 156 -0.19 4.44 20.73
CA ALA A 156 0.06 5.59 19.88
C ALA A 156 1.18 5.26 18.90
N ILE A 157 0.87 5.27 17.61
CA ILE A 157 1.82 5.01 16.53
C ILE A 157 2.14 6.33 15.84
N PRO A 158 3.44 6.66 15.64
CA PRO A 158 3.80 7.82 14.87
C PRO A 158 3.39 7.61 13.41
N ILE A 159 2.79 8.63 12.84
CA ILE A 159 2.41 8.66 11.42
C ILE A 159 3.04 9.85 10.72
N TRP A 160 3.34 9.66 9.47
CA TRP A 160 3.79 10.71 8.59
C TRP A 160 2.99 10.64 7.29
N TRP A 161 2.30 11.73 6.95
CA TRP A 161 1.40 11.81 5.80
C TRP A 161 0.32 10.72 5.81
N PRO A 162 -0.60 10.78 6.76
CA PRO A 162 -1.61 9.76 6.88
C PRO A 162 -2.49 9.70 5.63
N GLY A 163 -2.77 8.47 5.20
CA GLY A 163 -3.80 8.19 4.22
C GLY A 163 -5.10 7.77 4.92
N ARG A 164 -6.23 8.16 4.37
CA ARG A 164 -7.53 7.62 4.74
C ARG A 164 -8.07 6.80 3.57
N PHE A 165 -8.60 5.64 3.87
CA PHE A 165 -9.24 4.78 2.89
C PHE A 165 -10.75 4.75 3.14
N ALA A 166 -11.53 4.76 2.08
CA ALA A 166 -12.97 4.58 2.12
C ALA A 166 -13.36 3.44 1.19
N ALA A 167 -14.35 2.65 1.57
CA ALA A 167 -14.92 1.65 0.70
C ALA A 167 -15.62 2.37 -0.47
N SER A 168 -15.39 1.90 -1.69
CA SER A 168 -16.22 2.29 -2.82
C SER A 168 -17.64 1.80 -2.53
N SER A 169 -18.64 2.67 -2.72
CA SER A 169 -20.04 2.41 -2.37
C SER A 169 -20.59 1.18 -3.14
N GLY A 170 -20.47 0.05 -2.49
CA GLY A 170 -20.98 -1.25 -2.86
C GLY A 170 -20.68 -2.11 -1.65
N GLU A 171 -21.70 -2.46 -0.89
CA GLU A 171 -21.70 -3.21 0.36
C GLU A 171 -20.49 -4.08 0.63
N VAL A 172 -19.46 -3.50 1.24
CA VAL A 172 -18.44 -4.25 1.98
C VAL A 172 -18.50 -3.74 3.40
N GLY A 173 -18.78 -4.63 4.32
CA GLY A 173 -19.01 -4.35 5.72
C GLY A 173 -18.04 -3.34 6.31
N ARG A 174 -18.56 -2.29 6.92
CA ARG A 174 -17.78 -1.29 7.65
C ARG A 174 -16.88 -2.00 8.66
N PRO A 175 -15.58 -1.75 8.65
CA PRO A 175 -14.83 -1.99 9.87
C PRO A 175 -15.40 -1.03 10.91
N SER A 176 -16.20 -1.56 11.81
CA SER A 176 -16.70 -0.87 12.98
C SER A 176 -15.49 -0.46 13.82
N GLY A 177 -15.11 0.80 13.85
CA GLY A 177 -14.11 1.22 14.81
C GLY A 177 -13.37 2.52 14.62
N LEU A 178 -13.61 3.30 13.58
CA LEU A 178 -13.05 4.67 13.51
C LEU A 178 -14.02 5.63 14.22
N ARG A 179 -14.01 5.66 15.56
CA ARG A 179 -14.59 6.77 16.30
C ARG A 179 -13.69 8.00 16.15
N LYS A 180 -14.31 9.07 15.66
CA LYS A 180 -13.79 10.43 15.71
C LYS A 180 -13.53 10.81 17.18
N THR A 181 -12.27 10.83 17.58
CA THR A 181 -11.86 11.59 18.77
C THR A 181 -10.54 12.26 18.45
N MET A 182 -10.64 13.30 17.61
CA MET A 182 -9.65 14.37 17.70
C MET A 182 -10.13 15.30 18.81
N ARG A 183 -9.54 15.27 19.96
CA ARG A 183 -9.56 16.37 20.93
C ARG A 183 -8.28 17.14 20.77
N HIS A 184 -8.43 18.47 20.75
CA HIS A 184 -7.40 19.48 20.70
C HIS A 184 -6.39 19.34 21.82
#